data_188a2099ea25a742660a44f2f8060863
#
_entry.id   188a2099ea25a742660a44f2f8060863
#
_cell.length_a   1.000
_cell.length_b   1.000
_cell.length_c   1.000
_cell.angle_alpha   90.00
_cell.angle_beta   90.00
_cell.angle_gamma   90.00
#
_symmetry.space_group_name_H-M   'P 1'
#
loop_
_entity.id
_entity.type
_entity.pdbx_description
1 polymer ?
#
loop_
_entity_poly.entity_id
_entity_poly.type
_entity_poly.pdbx_seq_one_letter_code
_entity_poly.pdbx_strand_id
1 'polypeptide(L)'
;MEIKKLLFVTKFEDLCYDALNSLLALRGAALEHVVFLNVIERDKVAMKRGAGYLKEEEVKLKEKANIRFIDWAENLFELGMEVGAYIEVSTLIPEILKVVEAEKPDLLVIGRSHKGPIEQLYSRSDITELTRRTDIPILVFKHLIEDKMVPEKLFERPLFATSWSNSREQAVS
;
A
#
# COMPACT_ATOMS: atom_id res chain seq x y z
N MET A 1 13.29 -16.05 2.88
CA MET A 1 12.70 -15.18 1.85
C MET A 1 13.29 -13.80 2.04
N GLU A 2 13.95 -13.26 1.03
CA GLU A 2 14.44 -11.87 1.08
C GLU A 2 13.33 -10.95 0.58
N ILE A 3 13.14 -9.80 1.21
CA ILE A 3 12.20 -8.76 0.77
C ILE A 3 13.03 -7.60 0.23
N LYS A 4 13.25 -7.55 -1.07
CA LYS A 4 14.04 -6.51 -1.74
C LYS A 4 13.19 -5.37 -2.25
N LYS A 5 12.00 -5.67 -2.76
CA LYS A 5 11.08 -4.71 -3.33
C LYS A 5 9.72 -4.72 -2.62
N LEU A 6 9.27 -3.56 -2.20
CA LEU A 6 8.01 -3.33 -1.52
C LEU A 6 7.05 -2.53 -2.42
N LEU A 7 5.83 -3.02 -2.65
CA LEU A 7 4.75 -2.22 -3.23
C LEU A 7 3.89 -1.63 -2.10
N PHE A 8 3.93 -0.31 -1.97
CA PHE A 8 3.22 0.46 -0.95
C PHE A 8 2.00 1.17 -1.54
N VAL A 9 0.81 0.61 -1.29
CA VAL A 9 -0.44 1.15 -1.83
C VAL A 9 -1.09 2.07 -0.81
N THR A 10 -1.18 3.36 -1.13
CA THR A 10 -1.66 4.37 -0.20
C THR A 10 -2.68 5.32 -0.84
N LYS A 11 -3.61 5.79 -0.01
CA LYS A 11 -4.45 6.96 -0.28
C LYS A 11 -4.02 8.16 0.58
N PHE A 12 -2.83 8.09 1.20
CA PHE A 12 -2.21 9.09 2.08
C PHE A 12 -2.91 9.33 3.43
N GLU A 13 -4.19 9.02 3.54
CA GLU A 13 -4.97 9.18 4.77
C GLU A 13 -4.85 7.97 5.69
N ASP A 14 -4.53 6.81 5.12
CA ASP A 14 -4.50 5.53 5.82
C ASP A 14 -3.11 4.98 6.05
N LEU A 15 -2.25 5.16 5.06
CA LEU A 15 -0.84 4.86 5.14
C LEU A 15 -0.08 6.17 4.92
N CYS A 16 0.35 6.78 6.01
CA CYS A 16 1.20 7.97 6.03
C CYS A 16 2.69 7.58 5.96
N TYR A 17 3.54 8.59 5.93
CA TYR A 17 4.98 8.40 5.94
C TYR A 17 5.47 7.66 7.19
N ASP A 18 4.86 7.87 8.36
CA ASP A 18 5.23 7.18 9.60
C ASP A 18 5.03 5.66 9.50
N ALA A 19 3.96 5.22 8.82
CA ALA A 19 3.75 3.80 8.55
C ALA A 19 4.84 3.24 7.62
N LEU A 20 5.22 3.98 6.58
CA LEU A 20 6.35 3.61 5.73
C LEU A 20 7.65 3.54 6.53
N ASN A 21 7.91 4.54 7.36
CA ASN A 21 9.11 4.62 8.18
C ASN A 21 9.24 3.40 9.13
N SER A 22 8.13 2.93 9.70
CA SER A 22 8.14 1.72 10.53
C SER A 22 8.49 0.45 9.74
N LEU A 23 8.21 0.43 8.42
CA LEU A 23 8.56 -0.67 7.53
C LEU A 23 10.02 -0.65 7.08
N LEU A 24 10.73 0.47 7.27
CA LEU A 24 12.16 0.58 6.93
C LEU A 24 13.04 -0.35 7.78
N ALA A 25 12.52 -0.90 8.89
CA ALA A 25 13.16 -2.01 9.60
C ALA A 25 13.41 -3.23 8.69
N LEU A 26 12.64 -3.40 7.61
CA LEU A 26 12.85 -4.44 6.59
C LEU A 26 14.14 -4.26 5.78
N ARG A 27 14.84 -3.11 5.88
CA ARG A 27 16.19 -2.96 5.34
C ARG A 27 17.17 -4.00 5.93
N GLY A 28 16.94 -4.41 7.17
CA GLY A 28 17.65 -5.55 7.78
C GLY A 28 17.37 -6.89 7.09
N ALA A 29 16.27 -6.99 6.34
CA ALA A 29 15.86 -8.14 5.51
C ALA A 29 16.09 -7.89 4.00
N ALA A 30 17.03 -6.99 3.65
CA ALA A 30 17.46 -6.62 2.29
C ALA A 30 16.51 -5.71 1.50
N LEU A 31 15.58 -4.99 2.12
CA LEU A 31 14.75 -4.01 1.43
C LEU A 31 15.60 -2.86 0.87
N GLU A 32 15.55 -2.68 -0.44
CA GLU A 32 16.33 -1.67 -1.19
C GLU A 32 15.47 -0.84 -2.16
N HIS A 33 14.24 -1.30 -2.46
CA HIS A 33 13.38 -0.64 -3.43
C HIS A 33 11.94 -0.51 -2.90
N VAL A 34 11.37 0.70 -2.96
CA VAL A 34 9.97 0.98 -2.62
C VAL A 34 9.24 1.52 -3.85
N VAL A 35 8.16 0.86 -4.22
CA VAL A 35 7.24 1.31 -5.28
C VAL A 35 5.98 1.86 -4.63
N PHE A 36 5.68 3.11 -4.86
CA PHE A 36 4.44 3.73 -4.41
C PHE A 36 3.33 3.55 -5.43
N LEU A 37 2.12 3.25 -4.96
CA LEU A 37 0.93 3.27 -5.79
C LEU A 37 -0.18 4.09 -5.11
N ASN A 38 -0.67 5.11 -5.80
CA ASN A 38 -1.90 5.83 -5.46
C ASN A 38 -2.94 5.62 -6.55
N VAL A 39 -4.07 5.04 -6.19
CA VAL A 39 -5.20 4.86 -7.10
C VAL A 39 -6.28 5.89 -6.77
N ILE A 40 -6.50 6.81 -7.69
CA ILE A 40 -7.61 7.78 -7.64
C ILE A 40 -8.84 7.09 -8.21
N GLU A 41 -9.84 6.85 -7.38
CA GLU A 41 -11.07 6.19 -7.80
C GLU A 41 -11.83 7.04 -8.81
N ARG A 42 -12.38 6.40 -9.84
CA ARG A 42 -13.05 7.06 -10.97
C ARG A 42 -14.24 7.92 -10.55
N ASP A 43 -14.93 7.56 -9.49
CA ASP A 43 -16.05 8.32 -8.94
C ASP A 43 -15.64 9.69 -8.36
N LYS A 44 -14.38 9.85 -7.94
CA LYS A 44 -13.83 11.12 -7.47
C LYS A 44 -13.64 12.13 -8.61
N VAL A 45 -13.45 11.66 -9.84
CA VAL A 45 -13.28 12.47 -11.04
C VAL A 45 -14.49 12.43 -11.98
N ALA A 46 -15.52 11.64 -11.63
CA ALA A 46 -16.79 11.61 -12.35
C ALA A 46 -17.75 12.66 -11.80
N MET A 47 -18.42 13.38 -12.69
CA MET A 47 -19.45 14.34 -12.30
C MET A 47 -20.70 13.67 -11.74
N LYS A 48 -21.20 14.16 -10.63
CA LYS A 48 -22.54 13.84 -10.13
C LYS A 48 -23.57 14.38 -11.12
N ARG A 49 -24.33 13.48 -11.77
CA ARG A 49 -25.44 13.73 -12.69
C ARG A 49 -25.10 14.60 -13.94
N GLY A 50 -24.62 13.97 -14.98
CA GLY A 50 -24.87 14.42 -16.37
C GLY A 50 -23.85 15.36 -16.98
N ALA A 51 -22.72 15.69 -16.38
CA ALA A 51 -21.79 16.67 -16.90
C ALA A 51 -20.37 16.13 -17.26
N GLY A 52 -20.17 14.81 -17.36
CA GLY A 52 -18.94 14.26 -17.92
C GLY A 52 -17.77 14.09 -16.92
N TYR A 53 -16.58 14.05 -17.45
CA TYR A 53 -15.33 13.78 -16.72
C TYR A 53 -14.67 15.09 -16.28
N LEU A 54 -14.26 15.18 -15.01
CA LEU A 54 -13.62 16.37 -14.41
C LEU A 54 -12.10 16.30 -14.58
N LYS A 55 -11.60 16.65 -15.76
CA LYS A 55 -10.16 16.62 -16.05
C LYS A 55 -9.34 17.52 -15.12
N GLU A 56 -9.85 18.67 -14.75
CA GLU A 56 -9.18 19.58 -13.82
C GLU A 56 -9.03 18.98 -12.42
N GLU A 57 -10.05 18.28 -11.94
CA GLU A 57 -9.99 17.59 -10.65
C GLU A 57 -9.03 16.40 -10.68
N GLU A 58 -8.98 15.66 -11.80
CA GLU A 58 -7.96 14.62 -12.01
C GLU A 58 -6.55 15.17 -11.88
N VAL A 59 -6.26 16.25 -12.64
CA VAL A 59 -4.93 16.90 -12.64
C VAL A 59 -4.57 17.33 -11.22
N LYS A 60 -5.47 18.00 -10.53
CA LYS A 60 -5.27 18.45 -9.15
C LYS A 60 -5.00 17.31 -8.17
N LEU A 61 -5.73 16.20 -8.29
CA LEU A 61 -5.52 15.02 -7.42
C LEU A 61 -4.18 14.34 -7.73
N LYS A 62 -3.81 14.23 -9.01
CA LYS A 62 -2.51 13.69 -9.42
C LYS A 62 -1.35 14.56 -8.95
N GLU A 63 -1.45 15.88 -9.10
CA GLU A 63 -0.43 16.81 -8.61
C GLU A 63 -0.23 16.70 -7.09
N LYS A 64 -1.34 16.66 -6.34
CA LYS A 64 -1.30 16.49 -4.88
C LYS A 64 -0.63 15.18 -4.48
N ALA A 65 -0.91 14.10 -5.18
CA ALA A 65 -0.27 12.80 -4.93
C ALA A 65 1.21 12.83 -5.29
N ASN A 66 1.56 13.44 -6.42
CA ASN A 66 2.94 13.55 -6.90
C ASN A 66 3.82 14.34 -5.92
N ILE A 67 3.35 15.48 -5.43
CA ILE A 67 4.09 16.29 -4.44
C ILE A 67 4.42 15.46 -3.19
N ARG A 68 3.47 14.67 -2.69
CA ARG A 68 3.71 13.82 -1.52
C ARG A 68 4.70 12.68 -1.81
N PHE A 69 4.63 12.09 -2.99
CA PHE A 69 5.56 11.03 -3.36
C PHE A 69 6.97 11.55 -3.57
N ILE A 70 7.13 12.77 -4.09
CA ILE A 70 8.45 13.42 -4.17
C ILE A 70 9.04 13.59 -2.77
N ASP A 71 8.29 14.16 -1.84
CA ASP A 71 8.72 14.35 -0.45
C ASP A 71 9.13 13.02 0.21
N TRP A 72 8.34 11.96 0.01
CA TRP A 72 8.68 10.64 0.54
C TRP A 72 9.90 10.00 -0.17
N ALA A 73 10.01 10.19 -1.49
CA ALA A 73 11.11 9.67 -2.27
C ALA A 73 12.44 10.33 -1.88
N GLU A 74 12.48 11.63 -1.65
CA GLU A 74 13.68 12.33 -1.19
C GLU A 74 14.23 11.71 0.10
N ASN A 75 13.36 11.46 1.08
CA ASN A 75 13.76 10.81 2.33
C ASN A 75 14.29 9.37 2.12
N LEU A 76 13.73 8.61 1.17
CA LEU A 76 14.21 7.26 0.86
C LEU A 76 15.53 7.27 0.08
N PHE A 77 15.71 8.24 -0.83
CA PHE A 77 16.98 8.41 -1.56
C PHE A 77 18.14 8.76 -0.61
N GLU A 78 17.91 9.59 0.41
CA GLU A 78 18.91 9.85 1.46
C GLU A 78 19.35 8.58 2.20
N LEU A 79 18.45 7.58 2.26
CA LEU A 79 18.76 6.27 2.82
C LEU A 79 19.37 5.30 1.78
N GLY A 80 19.62 5.74 0.55
CA GLY A 80 20.20 4.93 -0.52
C GLY A 80 19.23 3.92 -1.14
N MET A 81 17.92 4.15 -1.05
CA MET A 81 16.90 3.26 -1.58
C MET A 81 16.45 3.68 -2.98
N GLU A 82 16.06 2.72 -3.81
CA GLU A 82 15.38 2.97 -5.07
C GLU A 82 13.90 3.25 -4.86
N VAL A 83 13.33 4.16 -5.67
CA VAL A 83 11.92 4.54 -5.56
C VAL A 83 11.25 4.57 -6.92
N GLY A 84 10.10 3.89 -7.03
CA GLY A 84 9.15 4.02 -8.13
C GLY A 84 7.84 4.64 -7.64
N ALA A 85 7.07 5.29 -8.54
CA ALA A 85 5.77 5.84 -8.19
C ALA A 85 4.76 5.71 -9.34
N TYR A 86 3.55 5.29 -9.00
CA TYR A 86 2.40 5.19 -9.90
C TYR A 86 1.23 5.99 -9.34
N ILE A 87 0.63 6.86 -10.15
CA ILE A 87 -0.55 7.64 -9.80
C ILE A 87 -1.56 7.46 -10.93
N GLU A 88 -2.58 6.64 -10.68
CA GLU A 88 -3.51 6.22 -11.71
C GLU A 88 -4.97 6.51 -11.33
N VAL A 89 -5.76 6.92 -12.32
CA VAL A 89 -7.22 7.01 -12.20
C VAL A 89 -7.83 5.69 -12.67
N SER A 90 -8.19 4.84 -11.74
CA SER A 90 -8.61 3.47 -12.06
C SER A 90 -9.53 2.89 -10.97
N THR A 91 -9.82 1.60 -11.10
CA THR A 91 -10.34 0.76 -10.02
C THR A 91 -9.18 0.13 -9.26
N LEU A 92 -9.31 0.04 -7.95
CA LEU A 92 -8.21 -0.28 -7.05
C LEU A 92 -7.56 -1.64 -7.33
N ILE A 93 -8.33 -2.73 -7.29
CA ILE A 93 -7.78 -4.09 -7.39
C ILE A 93 -7.11 -4.37 -8.73
N PRO A 94 -7.75 -4.09 -9.89
CA PRO A 94 -7.10 -4.26 -11.19
C PRO A 94 -5.79 -3.49 -11.32
N GLU A 95 -5.73 -2.26 -10.78
CA GLU A 95 -4.51 -1.46 -10.88
C GLU A 95 -3.38 -1.98 -9.97
N ILE A 96 -3.72 -2.42 -8.75
CA ILE A 96 -2.73 -3.10 -7.88
C ILE A 96 -2.14 -4.31 -8.61
N LEU A 97 -2.98 -5.18 -9.18
CA LEU A 97 -2.52 -6.39 -9.86
C LEU A 97 -1.66 -6.08 -11.09
N LYS A 98 -2.01 -5.04 -11.85
CA LYS A 98 -1.20 -4.58 -12.98
C LYS A 98 0.19 -4.12 -12.55
N VAL A 99 0.29 -3.36 -11.45
CA VAL A 99 1.58 -2.91 -10.92
C VAL A 99 2.36 -4.08 -10.30
N VAL A 100 1.68 -5.03 -9.64
CA VAL A 100 2.30 -6.28 -9.15
C VAL A 100 2.93 -7.07 -10.29
N GLU A 101 2.25 -7.20 -11.42
CA GLU A 101 2.76 -7.90 -12.59
C GLU A 101 3.96 -7.18 -13.23
N ALA A 102 3.91 -5.85 -13.30
CA ALA A 102 4.97 -5.03 -13.88
C ALA A 102 6.23 -4.97 -12.99
N GLU A 103 6.05 -4.75 -11.70
CA GLU A 103 7.14 -4.49 -10.75
C GLU A 103 7.65 -5.73 -10.04
N LYS A 104 6.84 -6.79 -9.97
CA LYS A 104 7.14 -8.04 -9.27
C LYS A 104 7.70 -7.83 -7.86
N PRO A 105 6.94 -7.13 -6.99
CA PRO A 105 7.39 -6.87 -5.62
C PRO A 105 7.40 -8.16 -4.79
N ASP A 106 8.25 -8.21 -3.78
CA ASP A 106 8.32 -9.32 -2.83
C ASP A 106 7.27 -9.20 -1.71
N LEU A 107 6.76 -7.98 -1.49
CA LEU A 107 5.75 -7.70 -0.47
C LEU A 107 4.80 -6.59 -0.96
N LEU A 108 3.49 -6.83 -0.82
CA LEU A 108 2.46 -5.83 -1.00
C LEU A 108 2.02 -5.29 0.36
N VAL A 109 2.08 -3.98 0.55
CA VAL A 109 1.57 -3.31 1.76
C VAL A 109 0.34 -2.49 1.42
N ILE A 110 -0.73 -2.73 2.17
CA ILE A 110 -1.99 -2.00 2.06
C ILE A 110 -2.43 -1.48 3.42
N GLY A 111 -2.94 -0.25 3.45
CA GLY A 111 -3.48 0.35 4.67
C GLY A 111 -4.95 0.00 4.89
N ARG A 112 -5.35 -0.18 6.13
CA ARG A 112 -6.75 -0.31 6.51
C ARG A 112 -7.14 0.84 7.43
N SER A 113 -8.01 1.72 6.94
CA SER A 113 -8.57 2.80 7.75
C SER A 113 -9.67 2.32 8.70
N HIS A 114 -9.79 3.00 9.83
CA HIS A 114 -10.86 2.81 10.80
C HIS A 114 -12.01 3.83 10.66
N LYS A 115 -11.93 4.75 9.71
CA LYS A 115 -12.98 5.75 9.51
C LYS A 115 -14.26 5.10 8.98
N GLY A 116 -15.18 4.83 9.86
CA GLY A 116 -16.60 4.53 9.62
C GLY A 116 -16.98 3.40 8.64
N PRO A 117 -18.22 2.92 8.66
CA PRO A 117 -18.66 1.84 7.77
C PRO A 117 -18.75 2.26 6.28
N ILE A 118 -18.73 3.57 5.97
CA ILE A 118 -18.89 4.11 4.62
C ILE A 118 -17.55 4.46 3.95
N GLU A 119 -16.47 4.63 4.74
CA GLU A 119 -15.14 5.05 4.26
C GLU A 119 -14.05 3.98 4.44
N GLN A 120 -14.42 2.72 4.46
CA GLN A 120 -13.43 1.64 4.51
C GLN A 120 -12.70 1.57 3.17
N LEU A 121 -11.46 2.05 3.13
CA LEU A 121 -10.62 2.12 1.95
C LEU A 121 -10.35 0.77 1.31
N TYR A 122 -10.19 -0.26 2.14
CA TYR A 122 -10.11 -1.63 1.70
C TYR A 122 -11.17 -2.42 2.45
N SER A 123 -12.20 -2.83 1.74
CA SER A 123 -13.20 -3.72 2.30
C SER A 123 -12.56 -5.08 2.61
N ARG A 124 -13.19 -5.86 3.46
CA ARG A 124 -12.77 -7.24 3.71
C ARG A 124 -12.77 -8.07 2.42
N SER A 125 -13.65 -7.72 1.48
CA SER A 125 -13.75 -8.33 0.15
C SER A 125 -12.51 -8.02 -0.70
N ASP A 126 -11.99 -6.78 -0.67
CA ASP A 126 -10.83 -6.37 -1.49
C ASP A 126 -9.57 -7.12 -1.06
N ILE A 127 -9.32 -7.23 0.25
CA ILE A 127 -8.19 -8.00 0.78
C ILE A 127 -8.32 -9.48 0.38
N THR A 128 -9.54 -10.04 0.49
CA THR A 128 -9.79 -11.43 0.10
C THR A 128 -9.61 -11.63 -1.40
N GLU A 129 -10.02 -10.67 -2.23
CA GLU A 129 -9.82 -10.72 -3.68
C GLU A 129 -8.32 -10.66 -4.03
N LEU A 130 -7.57 -9.75 -3.42
CA LEU A 130 -6.12 -9.65 -3.62
C LEU A 130 -5.41 -10.96 -3.25
N THR A 131 -5.71 -11.53 -2.06
CA THR A 131 -5.11 -12.82 -1.63
C THR A 131 -5.43 -14.01 -2.52
N ARG A 132 -6.51 -13.95 -3.31
CA ARG A 132 -6.86 -15.00 -4.29
C ARG A 132 -6.21 -14.79 -5.64
N ARG A 133 -5.80 -13.57 -5.96
CA ARG A 133 -5.33 -13.17 -7.29
C ARG A 133 -3.84 -12.89 -7.35
N THR A 134 -3.14 -12.94 -6.24
CA THR A 134 -1.68 -12.79 -6.19
C THR A 134 -1.05 -13.79 -5.22
N ASP A 135 0.12 -14.29 -5.57
CA ASP A 135 0.92 -15.21 -4.75
C ASP A 135 1.91 -14.49 -3.83
N ILE A 136 2.04 -13.16 -3.96
CA ILE A 136 2.94 -12.39 -3.10
C ILE A 136 2.33 -12.17 -1.71
N PRO A 137 3.14 -12.16 -0.66
CA PRO A 137 2.70 -11.83 0.69
C PRO A 137 2.04 -10.46 0.75
N ILE A 138 0.96 -10.34 1.53
CA ILE A 138 0.24 -9.09 1.74
C ILE A 138 0.32 -8.70 3.21
N LEU A 139 0.92 -7.55 3.50
CA LEU A 139 0.89 -6.94 4.81
C LEU A 139 -0.26 -5.93 4.88
N VAL A 140 -1.25 -6.23 5.72
CA VAL A 140 -2.36 -5.30 5.99
C VAL A 140 -1.99 -4.44 7.19
N PHE A 141 -1.64 -3.20 6.93
CA PHE A 141 -1.30 -2.24 7.97
C PHE A 141 -2.58 -1.60 8.52
N LYS A 142 -2.86 -1.82 9.80
CA LYS A 142 -4.01 -1.25 10.49
C LYS A 142 -3.55 -0.08 11.36
N HIS A 143 -3.85 1.13 10.93
CA HIS A 143 -3.61 2.32 11.73
C HIS A 143 -4.77 2.53 12.71
N LEU A 144 -4.48 2.55 14.01
CA LEU A 144 -5.43 2.93 15.04
C LEU A 144 -5.35 4.45 15.21
N ILE A 145 -6.42 5.17 14.84
CA ILE A 145 -6.47 6.64 14.88
C ILE A 145 -6.28 7.20 16.29
N GLU A 146 -6.58 6.42 17.32
CA GLU A 146 -6.50 6.82 18.73
C GLU A 146 -5.06 6.81 19.26
N ASP A 147 -4.18 5.97 18.71
CA ASP A 147 -2.77 5.92 19.08
C ASP A 147 -1.94 6.62 17.99
N LYS A 148 -1.50 7.85 18.29
CA LYS A 148 -0.59 8.62 17.42
C LYS A 148 0.80 7.97 17.25
N MET A 149 1.03 6.79 17.81
CA MET A 149 2.30 6.10 17.77
C MET A 149 2.23 4.91 16.82
N VAL A 150 2.85 5.07 15.66
CA VAL A 150 3.25 3.92 14.85
C VAL A 150 4.31 3.17 15.66
N PRO A 151 4.20 1.84 15.86
CA PRO A 151 5.19 1.11 16.62
C PRO A 151 6.58 1.24 15.99
N GLU A 152 7.56 1.72 16.74
CA GLU A 152 8.96 1.80 16.28
C GLU A 152 9.52 0.40 15.92
N LYS A 153 8.92 -0.66 16.47
CA LYS A 153 9.36 -2.04 16.33
C LYS A 153 8.21 -2.93 15.85
N LEU A 154 7.80 -2.75 14.61
CA LEU A 154 6.66 -3.44 14.01
C LEU A 154 6.79 -4.98 14.05
N PHE A 155 8.00 -5.51 13.97
CA PHE A 155 8.29 -6.95 13.87
C PHE A 155 8.92 -7.55 15.14
N GLU A 156 8.94 -6.83 16.25
CA GLU A 156 9.60 -7.32 17.49
C GLU A 156 8.88 -8.53 18.10
N ARG A 157 7.56 -8.61 17.98
CA ARG A 157 6.73 -9.67 18.59
C ARG A 157 5.68 -10.20 17.60
N PRO A 158 6.08 -11.00 16.60
CA PRO A 158 5.12 -11.57 15.67
C PRO A 158 4.24 -12.63 16.35
N LEU A 159 2.93 -12.57 16.09
CA LEU A 159 1.99 -13.62 16.45
C LEU A 159 1.74 -14.51 15.22
N PHE A 160 2.08 -15.78 15.34
CA PHE A 160 1.88 -16.74 14.27
C PHE A 160 0.61 -17.56 14.49
N ALA A 161 -0.43 -17.32 13.68
CA ALA A 161 -1.66 -18.11 13.71
C ALA A 161 -1.59 -19.22 12.68
N THR A 162 -1.58 -20.49 13.10
CA THR A 162 -1.54 -21.65 12.20
C THR A 162 -2.71 -22.59 12.44
N SER A 163 -3.17 -23.25 11.40
CA SER A 163 -4.22 -24.29 11.45
C SER A 163 -3.71 -25.66 11.05
N TRP A 164 -2.43 -25.96 11.26
CA TRP A 164 -1.84 -27.30 11.01
C TRP A 164 -2.24 -27.98 9.69
N SER A 165 -2.34 -27.23 8.60
CA SER A 165 -2.54 -27.82 7.26
C SER A 165 -1.21 -27.87 6.51
N ASN A 166 -0.99 -28.92 5.71
CA ASN A 166 0.26 -29.17 4.97
C ASN A 166 0.73 -28.01 4.07
N SER A 167 -0.16 -27.10 3.68
CA SER A 167 0.17 -25.92 2.88
C SER A 167 0.90 -24.81 3.66
N ARG A 168 1.21 -25.01 4.94
CA ARG A 168 1.78 -23.98 5.84
C ARG A 168 3.19 -24.29 6.34
N GLU A 169 3.72 -25.47 6.11
CA GLU A 169 5.12 -25.77 6.39
C GLU A 169 6.08 -24.85 5.58
N GLN A 170 5.63 -24.39 4.41
CA GLN A 170 6.39 -23.47 3.57
C GLN A 170 6.43 -22.02 4.08
N ALA A 171 5.55 -21.64 5.00
CA ALA A 171 5.51 -20.28 5.55
C ALA A 171 6.45 -20.08 6.75
N VAL A 172 7.07 -21.16 7.26
CA VAL A 172 7.93 -21.15 8.45
C VAL A 172 9.40 -21.37 8.09
N SER A 173 9.68 -21.74 6.85
CA SER A 173 11.03 -21.90 6.32
C SER A 173 11.49 -20.60 5.61
#